data_48528a107fd0fed10f3384b04aff77be
#
_entry.id   48528a107fd0fed10f3384b04aff77be
#
_cell.length_a   1.000
_cell.length_b   1.000
_cell.length_c   1.000
_cell.angle_alpha   90.00
_cell.angle_beta   90.00
_cell.angle_gamma   90.00
#
_symmetry.space_group_name_H-M   'P 1'
#
loop_
_entity.id
_entity.type
_entity.pdbx_description
1 polymer ?
#
loop_
_entity_poly.entity_id
_entity_poly.type
_entity_poly.pdbx_seq_one_letter_code
_entity_poly.pdbx_strand_id
1 'polypeptide(L)'
;MIAPPVARRAQGDAAEERACRHLDRSGFTIVERNFRTRGGEIDIVARKGDLLVFLEVRSREVPGFGTPEESVTPAKRRRIVGAARHYLSNVPPSSWREARFDVIAFEGAGNAAVIRHYPAAFDAGGKIL
;
A
#
# COMPACT_ATOMS: atom_id res chain seq x y z
N MET A 1 -27.65 2.01 8.72
CA MET A 1 -27.39 3.02 7.68
C MET A 1 -25.92 2.97 7.28
N ILE A 2 -25.68 2.91 6.00
CA ILE A 2 -24.32 2.87 5.49
C ILE A 2 -23.70 4.26 5.63
N ALA A 3 -22.46 4.32 6.14
CA ALA A 3 -21.73 5.58 6.21
C ALA A 3 -21.63 6.23 4.83
N PRO A 4 -21.77 7.55 4.72
CA PRO A 4 -21.63 8.21 3.43
C PRO A 4 -20.28 7.90 2.78
N PRO A 5 -20.22 7.73 1.45
CA PRO A 5 -18.95 7.47 0.76
C PRO A 5 -17.87 8.51 1.08
N VAL A 6 -18.27 9.75 1.32
CA VAL A 6 -17.36 10.86 1.69
C VAL A 6 -16.65 10.57 3.02
N ALA A 7 -17.37 10.04 4.04
CA ALA A 7 -16.76 9.73 5.33
C ALA A 7 -15.73 8.61 5.23
N ARG A 8 -16.03 7.56 4.45
CA ARG A 8 -15.07 6.45 4.22
C ARG A 8 -13.85 6.93 3.47
N ARG A 9 -14.04 7.77 2.46
CA ARG A 9 -12.95 8.33 1.69
C ARG A 9 -12.05 9.20 2.56
N ALA A 10 -12.65 10.02 3.43
CA ALA A 10 -11.89 10.87 4.35
C ALA A 10 -11.03 10.04 5.32
N GLN A 11 -11.55 8.91 5.83
CA GLN A 11 -10.78 8.01 6.68
C GLN A 11 -9.63 7.35 5.92
N GLY A 12 -9.89 6.88 4.70
CA GLY A 12 -8.88 6.31 3.83
C GLY A 12 -7.79 7.32 3.48
N ASP A 13 -8.20 8.54 3.14
CA ASP A 13 -7.27 9.62 2.80
C ASP A 13 -6.40 10.00 4.00
N ALA A 14 -6.96 10.02 5.21
CA ALA A 14 -6.21 10.31 6.43
C ALA A 14 -5.17 9.23 6.71
N ALA A 15 -5.50 7.96 6.54
CA ALA A 15 -4.56 6.85 6.69
C ALA A 15 -3.45 6.92 5.64
N GLU A 16 -3.81 7.16 4.38
CA GLU A 16 -2.83 7.31 3.32
C GLU A 16 -1.90 8.49 3.57
N GLU A 17 -2.43 9.61 4.06
CA GLU A 17 -1.63 10.78 4.39
C GLU A 17 -0.61 10.48 5.48
N ARG A 18 -1.01 9.77 6.53
CA ARG A 18 -0.10 9.32 7.59
C ARG A 18 0.96 8.36 7.04
N ALA A 19 0.55 7.44 6.16
CA ALA A 19 1.47 6.51 5.52
C ALA A 19 2.50 7.27 4.68
N CYS A 20 2.09 8.27 3.93
CA CYS A 20 3.01 9.10 3.15
C CYS A 20 4.01 9.83 4.04
N ARG A 21 3.57 10.39 5.16
CA ARG A 21 4.48 11.05 6.10
C ARG A 21 5.48 10.07 6.72
N HIS A 22 5.02 8.86 7.06
CA HIS A 22 5.91 7.81 7.56
C HIS A 22 6.97 7.45 6.52
N LEU A 23 6.57 7.27 5.26
CA LEU A 23 7.49 6.93 4.19
C LEU A 23 8.50 8.06 3.94
N ASP A 24 8.05 9.30 3.95
CA ASP A 24 8.92 10.45 3.78
C ASP A 24 9.99 10.50 4.87
N ARG A 25 9.61 10.29 6.13
CA ARG A 25 10.55 10.22 7.25
C ARG A 25 11.53 9.06 7.14
N SER A 26 11.11 7.99 6.47
CA SER A 26 11.93 6.79 6.24
C SER A 26 12.84 6.90 5.01
N GLY A 27 12.84 8.05 4.35
CA GLY A 27 13.71 8.32 3.21
C GLY A 27 13.13 7.97 1.85
N PHE A 28 11.84 7.65 1.79
CA PHE A 28 11.16 7.39 0.52
C PHE A 28 10.60 8.67 -0.08
N THR A 29 10.59 8.72 -1.41
CA THR A 29 9.89 9.75 -2.16
C THR A 29 8.56 9.17 -2.64
N ILE A 30 7.47 9.86 -2.39
CA ILE A 30 6.16 9.45 -2.90
C ILE A 30 6.10 9.81 -4.38
N VAL A 31 5.90 8.80 -5.22
CA VAL A 31 5.85 8.97 -6.67
C VAL A 31 4.42 9.18 -7.14
N GLU A 32 3.50 8.39 -6.61
CA GLU A 32 2.11 8.46 -7.01
C GLU A 32 1.21 7.91 -5.91
N ARG A 33 -0.03 8.40 -5.86
CA ARG A 33 -1.05 7.93 -4.94
C ARG A 33 -2.26 7.48 -5.74
N ASN A 34 -2.92 6.42 -5.26
CA ASN A 34 -4.16 5.92 -5.85
C ASN A 34 -4.01 5.61 -7.34
N PHE A 35 -2.95 4.86 -7.67
CA PHE A 35 -2.73 4.39 -9.03
C PHE A 35 -3.73 3.30 -9.37
N ARG A 36 -4.56 3.55 -10.38
CA ARG A 36 -5.64 2.65 -10.77
C ARG A 36 -5.46 2.14 -12.19
N THR A 37 -5.73 0.85 -12.36
CA THR A 37 -5.81 0.21 -13.66
C THR A 37 -7.15 -0.52 -13.76
N ARG A 38 -7.45 -1.06 -14.92
CA ARG A 38 -8.65 -1.87 -15.11
C ARG A 38 -8.67 -3.09 -14.18
N GLY A 39 -7.52 -3.68 -13.89
CA GLY A 39 -7.41 -4.90 -13.11
C GLY A 39 -7.05 -4.72 -11.64
N GLY A 40 -6.75 -3.51 -11.20
CA GLY A 40 -6.32 -3.32 -9.81
C GLY A 40 -5.97 -1.89 -9.46
N GLU A 41 -5.54 -1.72 -8.22
CA GLU A 41 -5.26 -0.42 -7.63
C GLU A 41 -4.11 -0.54 -6.64
N ILE A 42 -3.28 0.50 -6.56
CA ILE A 42 -2.18 0.61 -5.61
C ILE A 42 -2.37 1.92 -4.85
N ASP A 43 -2.37 1.84 -3.51
CA ASP A 43 -2.60 3.03 -2.69
C ASP A 43 -1.46 4.03 -2.80
N ILE A 44 -0.21 3.56 -2.73
CA ILE A 44 0.97 4.42 -2.79
C ILE A 44 2.06 3.74 -3.61
N VAL A 45 2.68 4.49 -4.52
CA VAL A 45 3.93 4.11 -5.17
C VAL A 45 5.01 5.01 -4.61
N ALA A 46 6.06 4.43 -4.05
CA ALA A 46 7.17 5.17 -3.45
C ALA A 46 8.50 4.70 -4.03
N ARG A 47 9.50 5.55 -3.94
CA ARG A 47 10.84 5.27 -4.46
C ARG A 47 11.90 5.61 -3.41
N LYS A 48 12.91 4.77 -3.35
CA LYS A 48 14.14 5.05 -2.59
C LYS A 48 15.32 4.57 -3.43
N GLY A 49 16.04 5.52 -4.05
CA GLY A 49 17.04 5.17 -5.04
C GLY A 49 16.40 4.47 -6.23
N ASP A 50 16.91 3.29 -6.58
CA ASP A 50 16.38 2.46 -7.67
C ASP A 50 15.39 1.38 -7.19
N LEU A 51 14.97 1.44 -5.92
CA LEU A 51 13.92 0.60 -5.37
C LEU A 51 12.56 1.29 -5.56
N LEU A 52 11.64 0.62 -6.24
CA LEU A 52 10.23 1.01 -6.30
C LEU A 52 9.42 0.15 -5.34
N VAL A 53 8.60 0.77 -4.53
CA VAL A 53 7.76 0.09 -3.56
C VAL A 53 6.30 0.37 -3.86
N PHE A 54 5.51 -0.69 -3.94
CA PHE A 54 4.07 -0.63 -4.16
C PHE A 54 3.40 -0.99 -2.83
N LEU A 55 2.62 -0.06 -2.29
CA LEU A 55 2.10 -0.18 -0.93
C LEU A 55 0.60 -0.24 -0.87
N GLU A 56 0.11 -1.15 -0.03
CA GLU A 56 -1.27 -1.23 0.39
C GLU A 56 -1.38 -0.66 1.80
N VAL A 57 -2.33 0.24 2.01
CA VAL A 57 -2.59 0.84 3.33
C VAL A 57 -3.85 0.21 3.91
N ARG A 58 -3.73 -0.33 5.13
CA ARG A 58 -4.82 -0.99 5.83
C ARG A 58 -5.05 -0.33 7.18
N SER A 59 -6.31 -0.16 7.54
CA SER A 59 -6.70 0.35 8.86
C SER A 59 -7.58 -0.66 9.56
N ARG A 60 -7.26 -0.96 10.83
CA ARG A 60 -8.07 -1.84 11.66
C ARG A 60 -8.25 -1.18 13.03
N GLU A 61 -9.52 -0.95 13.42
CA GLU A 61 -9.82 -0.37 14.73
C GLU A 61 -9.58 -1.37 15.86
N VAL A 62 -9.82 -2.65 15.58
CA VAL A 62 -9.63 -3.75 16.52
C VAL A 62 -8.66 -4.73 15.89
N PRO A 63 -7.66 -5.24 16.63
CA PRO A 63 -6.78 -6.28 16.09
C PRO A 63 -7.61 -7.47 15.63
N GLY A 64 -7.45 -7.85 14.37
CA GLY A 64 -8.11 -9.00 13.80
C GLY A 64 -7.28 -10.27 13.95
N PHE A 65 -7.82 -11.38 13.46
CA PHE A 65 -7.05 -12.61 13.37
C PHE A 65 -6.04 -12.50 12.23
N GLY A 66 -4.85 -13.06 12.45
CA GLY A 66 -3.79 -13.07 11.49
C GLY A 66 -3.00 -11.77 11.46
N THR A 67 -1.98 -11.72 10.62
CA THR A 67 -1.12 -10.55 10.44
C THR A 67 -1.80 -9.58 9.47
N PRO A 68 -1.42 -8.28 9.49
CA PRO A 68 -1.95 -7.32 8.52
C PRO A 68 -1.71 -7.71 7.06
N GLU A 69 -0.55 -8.28 6.73
CA GLU A 69 -0.26 -8.75 5.38
C GLU A 69 -1.18 -9.90 4.97
N GLU A 70 -1.59 -10.76 5.91
CA GLU A 70 -2.57 -11.82 5.65
C GLU A 70 -3.97 -11.27 5.42
N SER A 71 -4.27 -10.07 5.94
CA SER A 71 -5.57 -9.42 5.73
C SER A 71 -5.74 -8.93 4.29
N VAL A 72 -4.64 -8.83 3.53
CA VAL A 72 -4.70 -8.55 2.09
C VAL A 72 -4.95 -9.88 1.39
N THR A 73 -6.18 -10.10 0.93
CA THR A 73 -6.60 -11.38 0.35
C THR A 73 -5.74 -11.79 -0.86
N PRO A 74 -5.64 -13.08 -1.19
CA PRO A 74 -4.93 -13.51 -2.40
C PRO A 74 -5.40 -12.81 -3.66
N ALA A 75 -6.71 -12.61 -3.80
CA ALA A 75 -7.27 -11.90 -4.94
C ALA A 75 -6.78 -10.45 -4.99
N LYS A 76 -6.75 -9.78 -3.84
CA LYS A 76 -6.28 -8.39 -3.76
C LYS A 76 -4.78 -8.30 -4.05
N ARG A 77 -3.97 -9.23 -3.53
CA ARG A 77 -2.55 -9.27 -3.84
C ARG A 77 -2.29 -9.42 -5.34
N ARG A 78 -3.03 -10.31 -6.01
CA ARG A 78 -2.92 -10.47 -7.47
C ARG A 78 -3.28 -9.19 -8.22
N ARG A 79 -4.29 -8.48 -7.76
CA ARG A 79 -4.71 -7.21 -8.38
C ARG A 79 -3.66 -6.13 -8.17
N ILE A 80 -3.03 -6.07 -7.01
CA ILE A 80 -1.93 -5.14 -6.74
C ILE A 80 -0.74 -5.45 -7.65
N VAL A 81 -0.38 -6.73 -7.77
CA VAL A 81 0.72 -7.16 -8.64
C VAL A 81 0.42 -6.81 -10.09
N GLY A 82 -0.81 -7.03 -10.56
CA GLY A 82 -1.22 -6.67 -11.90
C GLY A 82 -1.10 -5.17 -12.17
N ALA A 83 -1.55 -4.35 -11.23
CA ALA A 83 -1.42 -2.90 -11.33
C ALA A 83 0.05 -2.46 -11.33
N ALA A 84 0.88 -3.11 -10.51
CA ALA A 84 2.31 -2.82 -10.47
C ALA A 84 3.01 -3.16 -11.80
N ARG A 85 2.66 -4.28 -12.40
CA ARG A 85 3.20 -4.64 -13.72
C ARG A 85 2.83 -3.61 -14.77
N HIS A 86 1.59 -3.13 -14.73
CA HIS A 86 1.15 -2.07 -15.63
C HIS A 86 1.95 -0.79 -15.40
N TYR A 87 2.12 -0.40 -14.14
CA TYR A 87 2.94 0.77 -13.78
C TYR A 87 4.37 0.63 -14.33
N LEU A 88 5.01 -0.51 -14.10
CA LEU A 88 6.38 -0.75 -14.51
C LEU A 88 6.54 -0.77 -16.04
N SER A 89 5.51 -1.16 -16.78
CA SER A 89 5.55 -1.15 -18.24
C SER A 89 5.53 0.27 -18.83
N ASN A 90 5.18 1.27 -18.02
CA ASN A 90 5.07 2.66 -18.44
C ASN A 90 6.19 3.57 -17.88
N VAL A 91 7.18 2.99 -17.21
CA VAL A 91 8.36 3.72 -16.74
C VAL A 91 9.60 3.17 -17.41
N PRO A 92 10.66 3.99 -17.58
CA PRO A 92 11.89 3.49 -18.21
C PRO A 92 12.48 2.32 -17.43
N PRO A 93 12.87 1.21 -18.10
CA PRO A 93 13.47 0.07 -17.41
C PRO A 93 14.75 0.43 -16.63
N SER A 94 15.46 1.45 -17.04
CA SER A 94 16.67 1.92 -16.36
C SER A 94 16.38 2.73 -15.09
N SER A 95 15.11 3.09 -14.84
CA SER A 95 14.74 3.93 -13.70
C SER A 95 14.59 3.17 -12.39
N TRP A 96 14.59 1.84 -12.43
CA TRP A 96 14.44 1.01 -11.23
C TRP A 96 15.21 -0.31 -11.41
N ARG A 97 15.62 -0.92 -10.32
CA ARG A 97 16.28 -2.22 -10.31
C ARG A 97 15.49 -3.25 -9.51
N GLU A 98 14.82 -2.80 -8.46
CA GLU A 98 14.10 -3.66 -7.57
C GLU A 98 12.69 -3.12 -7.37
N ALA A 99 11.71 -4.02 -7.35
CA ALA A 99 10.33 -3.70 -7.04
C ALA A 99 9.91 -4.55 -5.84
N ARG A 100 9.20 -3.92 -4.89
CA ARG A 100 8.83 -4.55 -3.64
C ARG A 100 7.38 -4.23 -3.30
N PHE A 101 6.68 -5.19 -2.69
CA PHE A 101 5.30 -5.01 -2.25
C PHE A 101 5.27 -4.93 -0.73
N ASP A 102 4.83 -3.80 -0.22
CA ASP A 102 4.77 -3.54 1.21
C ASP A 102 3.33 -3.34 1.67
N VAL A 103 3.10 -3.58 2.96
CA VAL A 103 1.83 -3.24 3.60
C VAL A 103 2.13 -2.28 4.75
N ILE A 104 1.35 -1.21 4.84
CA ILE A 104 1.33 -0.35 6.01
C ILE A 104 -0.03 -0.50 6.68
N ALA A 105 -0.02 -0.89 7.94
CA ALA A 105 -1.22 -1.11 8.72
C ALA A 105 -1.30 -0.10 9.86
N PHE A 106 -2.50 0.41 10.09
CA PHE A 106 -2.83 1.22 11.26
C PHE A 106 -3.74 0.39 12.15
N GLU A 107 -3.34 0.18 13.39
CA GLU A 107 -4.12 -0.57 14.37
C GLU A 107 -4.55 0.37 15.49
N GLY A 108 -5.86 0.41 15.76
CA GLY A 108 -6.47 1.31 16.72
C GLY A 108 -7.32 2.36 16.04
N ALA A 109 -7.83 3.32 16.83
CA ALA A 109 -8.75 4.33 16.37
C ALA A 109 -8.08 5.71 16.23
N GLY A 110 -8.40 6.40 15.14
CA GLY A 110 -8.04 7.81 14.93
C GLY A 110 -6.53 8.05 15.00
N ASN A 111 -6.14 9.16 15.60
CA ASN A 111 -4.74 9.58 15.70
C ASN A 111 -3.92 8.71 16.67
N ALA A 112 -4.58 7.93 17.51
CA ALA A 112 -3.92 7.01 18.43
C ALA A 112 -3.55 5.66 17.78
N ALA A 113 -3.99 5.43 16.54
CA ALA A 113 -3.68 4.20 15.83
C ALA A 113 -2.17 4.03 15.68
N VAL A 114 -1.70 2.81 15.97
CA VAL A 114 -0.28 2.45 15.84
C VAL A 114 0.01 2.10 14.40
N ILE A 115 1.06 2.68 13.84
CA ILE A 115 1.49 2.37 12.48
C ILE A 115 2.47 1.20 12.51
N ARG A 116 2.27 0.25 11.58
CA ARG A 116 3.17 -0.87 11.37
C ARG A 116 3.46 -0.99 9.87
N HIS A 117 4.73 -1.03 9.55
CA HIS A 117 5.19 -1.18 8.17
C HIS A 117 5.76 -2.58 7.98
N TYR A 118 5.24 -3.30 7.00
CA TYR A 118 5.67 -4.66 6.64
C TYR A 118 6.34 -4.60 5.27
N PRO A 119 7.67 -4.43 5.19
CA PRO A 119 8.37 -4.44 3.92
C PRO A 119 8.40 -5.85 3.36
N ALA A 120 8.36 -5.96 2.03
CA ALA A 120 8.38 -7.23 1.33
C ALA A 120 7.31 -8.21 1.86
N ALA A 121 6.08 -7.72 1.98
CA ALA A 121 4.98 -8.51 2.57
C ALA A 121 4.56 -9.67 1.68
N PHE A 122 4.67 -9.55 0.37
CA PHE A 122 4.39 -10.62 -0.58
C PHE A 122 5.22 -10.44 -1.85
N ASP A 123 5.30 -11.50 -2.65
CA ASP A 123 6.10 -11.50 -3.89
C ASP A 123 5.26 -11.20 -5.13
N ALA A 124 5.89 -11.18 -6.29
CA ALA A 124 5.24 -10.89 -7.57
C ALA A 124 4.23 -11.97 -7.99
N GLY A 125 4.23 -13.12 -7.36
CA GLY A 125 3.18 -14.14 -7.51
C GLY A 125 2.01 -13.94 -6.55
N GLY A 126 2.08 -12.93 -5.67
CA GLY A 126 1.08 -12.68 -4.65
C GLY A 126 1.23 -13.56 -3.42
N LYS A 127 2.33 -14.25 -3.28
CA LYS A 127 2.58 -15.18 -2.18
C LYS A 127 3.21 -14.45 -1.01
N ILE A 128 2.66 -14.65 0.20
CA ILE A 128 3.22 -14.06 1.42
C ILE A 128 4.61 -14.61 1.68
N LEU A 129 5.53 -13.72 1.98
CA LEU A 129 6.93 -14.05 2.24
C LEU A 129 7.20 -14.36 3.72
#